data_71d46ad556cf002c8f66d63008c67c6f
#
_entry.id   71d46ad556cf002c8f66d63008c67c6f
#
_cell.length_a   1.000
_cell.length_b   1.000
_cell.length_c   1.000
_cell.angle_alpha   90.00
_cell.angle_beta   90.00
_cell.angle_gamma   90.00
#
_symmetry.space_group_name_H-M   'P 1'
#
loop_
_entity.id
_entity.type
_entity.pdbx_description
1 polymer ?
#
loop_
_entity_poly.entity_id
_entity_poly.type
_entity_poly.pdbx_seq_one_letter_code
_entity_poly.pdbx_strand_id
1 'polypeptide(L)'
;MQSKKILVVSSAFYPENSPRSFRTTELVKELARQGHQVTLYTLKKDEFHVPIEKEFGIEIKDIGARKFPIINIGKGPKLFSLFKRIINRILLQLILYPDIELMLMVKRALRKEEGTFDLLISVAVPHPIHWGVVWARTKNKPLAAKWVADCGDAFMFANHDSFNKLFYFKYFEKWFCRKADYIAIPKIMMKENYYPEFHHKIIEIPQGFKFDEVEKKNYSKNEITTFAFAGTFIRTTRNPSPLLDFLVTIEEPFKFIVYTETQDLLLPYKEKLGDKLVIKKYIPRIELLKELSTMDFLVNISYDPVHQAPSKLIDYYLTGRPILSSLTNEFDNEIVAAFLKGDYSQASVYDNIDKFKIENVTKQFLTLID
;
A
#
# COMPACT_ATOMS: atom_id res chain seq x y z
N MET A 1 -8.08 17.13 -22.58
CA MET A 1 -9.20 16.21 -22.26
C MET A 1 -10.35 17.03 -21.66
N GLN A 2 -11.60 16.62 -21.89
CA GLN A 2 -12.75 17.26 -21.23
C GLN A 2 -12.71 16.99 -19.73
N SER A 3 -13.00 18.00 -18.90
CA SER A 3 -13.08 17.85 -17.44
C SER A 3 -14.18 16.86 -17.07
N LYS A 4 -13.88 15.89 -16.23
CA LYS A 4 -14.81 14.86 -15.73
C LYS A 4 -15.14 15.15 -14.26
N LYS A 5 -16.32 14.74 -13.82
CA LYS A 5 -16.73 14.77 -12.40
C LYS A 5 -16.45 13.40 -11.76
N ILE A 6 -15.57 13.36 -10.78
CA ILE A 6 -15.10 12.12 -10.19
C ILE A 6 -15.41 12.10 -8.71
N LEU A 7 -16.08 11.04 -8.27
CA LEU A 7 -16.39 10.75 -6.87
C LEU A 7 -15.45 9.69 -6.35
N VAL A 8 -14.67 10.01 -5.33
CA VAL A 8 -13.81 9.04 -4.63
C VAL A 8 -14.35 8.80 -3.22
N VAL A 9 -14.39 7.53 -2.79
CA VAL A 9 -14.86 7.14 -1.45
C VAL A 9 -13.82 6.26 -0.80
N SER A 10 -13.22 6.75 0.30
CA SER A 10 -12.19 6.05 1.06
C SER A 10 -12.22 6.47 2.52
N SER A 11 -12.00 5.54 3.45
CA SER A 11 -11.75 5.92 4.85
C SER A 11 -10.29 6.27 5.12
N ALA A 12 -9.39 5.88 4.22
CA ALA A 12 -7.95 6.10 4.33
C ALA A 12 -7.51 7.23 3.39
N PHE A 13 -7.04 8.32 3.97
CA PHE A 13 -6.52 9.49 3.28
C PHE A 13 -5.47 10.18 4.16
N TYR A 14 -4.65 11.07 3.57
CA TYR A 14 -3.68 11.85 4.34
C TYR A 14 -4.33 12.49 5.61
N PRO A 15 -3.67 12.54 6.77
CA PRO A 15 -2.28 12.21 7.05
C PRO A 15 -2.04 10.75 7.50
N GLU A 16 -2.97 9.84 7.26
CA GLU A 16 -2.78 8.45 7.65
C GLU A 16 -1.61 7.83 6.88
N ASN A 17 -0.72 7.12 7.59
CA ASN A 17 0.42 6.43 6.99
C ASN A 17 0.08 4.96 6.71
N SER A 18 -0.68 4.72 5.65
CA SER A 18 -1.04 3.37 5.19
C SER A 18 -0.98 3.28 3.66
N PRO A 19 -0.79 2.08 3.09
CA PRO A 19 -0.78 1.91 1.63
C PRO A 19 -2.05 2.42 0.96
N ARG A 20 -3.20 2.30 1.62
CA ARG A 20 -4.49 2.79 1.09
C ARG A 20 -4.61 4.29 1.16
N SER A 21 -4.10 4.91 2.21
CA SER A 21 -4.00 6.36 2.30
C SER A 21 -3.13 6.93 1.19
N PHE A 22 -1.95 6.36 0.95
CA PHE A 22 -1.09 6.76 -0.17
C PHE A 22 -1.81 6.63 -1.52
N ARG A 23 -2.48 5.49 -1.77
CA ARG A 23 -3.23 5.28 -3.00
C ARG A 23 -4.32 6.33 -3.21
N THR A 24 -5.14 6.57 -2.19
CA THR A 24 -6.22 7.56 -2.27
C THR A 24 -5.66 8.96 -2.46
N THR A 25 -4.62 9.32 -1.70
CA THR A 25 -4.04 10.67 -1.72
C THR A 25 -3.43 10.99 -3.08
N GLU A 26 -2.59 10.11 -3.61
CA GLU A 26 -1.95 10.32 -4.91
C GLU A 26 -2.99 10.36 -6.04
N LEU A 27 -3.95 9.43 -6.02
CA LEU A 27 -5.02 9.37 -7.02
C LEU A 27 -5.84 10.65 -7.06
N VAL A 28 -6.31 11.12 -5.91
CA VAL A 28 -7.17 12.30 -5.78
C VAL A 28 -6.44 13.57 -6.20
N LYS A 29 -5.20 13.74 -5.74
CA LYS A 29 -4.36 14.88 -6.11
C LYS A 29 -4.07 14.92 -7.60
N GLU A 30 -3.74 13.78 -8.19
CA GLU A 30 -3.38 13.72 -9.61
C GLU A 30 -4.59 13.94 -10.52
N LEU A 31 -5.75 13.38 -10.19
CA LEU A 31 -6.99 13.65 -10.92
C LEU A 31 -7.31 15.16 -10.92
N ALA A 32 -7.11 15.83 -9.79
CA ALA A 32 -7.29 17.28 -9.68
C ALA A 32 -6.23 18.06 -10.50
N ARG A 33 -4.95 17.66 -10.46
CA ARG A 33 -3.88 18.27 -11.29
C ARG A 33 -4.18 18.16 -12.80
N GLN A 34 -4.85 17.08 -13.21
CA GLN A 34 -5.29 16.88 -14.60
C GLN A 34 -6.56 17.69 -14.98
N GLY A 35 -7.08 18.52 -14.07
CA GLY A 35 -8.19 19.43 -14.31
C GLY A 35 -9.57 18.79 -14.17
N HIS A 36 -9.69 17.65 -13.51
CA HIS A 36 -10.96 17.01 -13.20
C HIS A 36 -11.58 17.58 -11.92
N GLN A 37 -12.92 17.59 -11.84
CA GLN A 37 -13.66 17.96 -10.64
C GLN A 37 -13.75 16.75 -9.70
N VAL A 38 -12.99 16.79 -8.60
CA VAL A 38 -12.88 15.67 -7.68
C VAL A 38 -13.60 15.95 -6.38
N THR A 39 -14.53 15.07 -6.01
CA THR A 39 -15.18 15.04 -4.70
C THR A 39 -14.71 13.80 -3.95
N LEU A 40 -14.12 13.99 -2.78
CA LEU A 40 -13.65 12.89 -1.91
C LEU A 40 -14.54 12.77 -0.67
N TYR A 41 -15.10 11.61 -0.43
CA TYR A 41 -15.73 11.24 0.84
C TYR A 41 -14.75 10.44 1.69
N THR A 42 -14.38 11.01 2.87
CA THR A 42 -13.44 10.39 3.80
C THR A 42 -13.78 10.73 5.25
N LEU A 43 -13.04 10.21 6.23
CA LEU A 43 -13.07 10.67 7.62
C LEU A 43 -12.38 12.04 7.67
N LYS A 44 -13.15 13.13 7.50
CA LYS A 44 -12.60 14.47 7.34
C LYS A 44 -11.95 14.96 8.63
N LYS A 45 -10.76 15.55 8.49
CA LYS A 45 -10.01 16.23 9.55
C LYS A 45 -9.61 17.61 9.01
N ASP A 46 -10.31 18.65 9.41
CA ASP A 46 -10.19 19.99 8.81
C ASP A 46 -8.75 20.53 8.88
N GLU A 47 -8.02 20.27 9.95
CA GLU A 47 -6.62 20.66 10.12
C GLU A 47 -5.73 20.23 8.94
N PHE A 48 -5.92 19.02 8.43
CA PHE A 48 -5.11 18.45 7.35
C PHE A 48 -5.75 18.60 5.97
N HIS A 49 -7.07 18.58 5.90
CA HIS A 49 -7.78 18.46 4.64
C HIS A 49 -8.12 19.82 4.00
N VAL A 50 -8.39 20.87 4.81
CA VAL A 50 -8.65 22.22 4.28
C VAL A 50 -7.46 22.79 3.47
N PRO A 51 -6.19 22.61 3.87
CA PRO A 51 -5.06 22.97 3.03
C PRO A 51 -5.06 22.26 1.67
N ILE A 52 -5.35 20.96 1.65
CA ILE A 52 -5.40 20.16 0.41
C ILE A 52 -6.57 20.60 -0.49
N GLU A 53 -7.74 20.89 0.08
CA GLU A 53 -8.88 21.42 -0.67
C GLU A 53 -8.49 22.71 -1.42
N LYS A 54 -7.80 23.61 -0.73
CA LYS A 54 -7.37 24.90 -1.31
C LYS A 54 -6.26 24.75 -2.36
N GLU A 55 -5.29 23.86 -2.09
CA GLU A 55 -4.15 23.65 -2.98
C GLU A 55 -4.55 22.98 -4.29
N PHE A 56 -5.43 21.98 -4.25
CA PHE A 56 -5.78 21.14 -5.41
C PHE A 56 -7.18 21.44 -6.00
N GLY A 57 -7.99 22.27 -5.36
CA GLY A 57 -9.36 22.52 -5.80
C GLY A 57 -10.28 21.29 -5.64
N ILE A 58 -10.00 20.43 -4.66
CA ILE A 58 -10.76 19.22 -4.36
C ILE A 58 -11.85 19.54 -3.36
N GLU A 59 -13.03 18.95 -3.51
CA GLU A 59 -14.08 19.00 -2.51
C GLU A 59 -13.97 17.78 -1.58
N ILE A 60 -13.71 17.99 -0.27
CA ILE A 60 -13.60 16.91 0.70
C ILE A 60 -14.81 16.91 1.64
N LYS A 61 -15.63 15.87 1.56
CA LYS A 61 -16.84 15.67 2.36
C LYS A 61 -16.60 14.62 3.45
N ASP A 62 -17.15 14.87 4.63
CA ASP A 62 -17.06 13.95 5.76
C ASP A 62 -18.09 12.81 5.64
N ILE A 63 -17.62 11.56 5.85
CA ILE A 63 -18.51 10.41 5.99
C ILE A 63 -19.13 10.30 7.39
N GLY A 64 -18.71 11.16 8.32
CA GLY A 64 -19.18 11.26 9.69
C GLY A 64 -18.23 10.64 10.71
N ALA A 65 -18.53 10.87 11.99
CA ALA A 65 -17.73 10.32 13.08
C ALA A 65 -18.09 8.87 13.39
N ARG A 66 -17.05 8.07 13.70
CA ARG A 66 -17.25 6.70 14.22
C ARG A 66 -17.91 6.75 15.59
N LYS A 67 -18.92 5.87 15.77
CA LYS A 67 -19.64 5.68 17.02
C LYS A 67 -19.26 4.40 17.74
N PHE A 68 -18.78 3.41 16.99
CA PHE A 68 -18.37 2.14 17.58
C PHE A 68 -17.06 2.35 18.36
N PRO A 69 -17.03 2.02 19.67
CA PRO A 69 -15.83 2.20 20.47
C PRO A 69 -14.74 1.23 20.00
N ILE A 70 -13.51 1.75 19.88
CA ILE A 70 -12.34 0.91 19.62
C ILE A 70 -11.98 0.19 20.92
N ILE A 71 -11.90 -1.14 20.89
CA ILE A 71 -11.48 -1.93 22.04
C ILE A 71 -9.97 -1.71 22.26
N ASN A 72 -9.66 -0.81 23.18
CA ASN A 72 -8.29 -0.46 23.49
C ASN A 72 -7.61 -1.59 24.31
N ILE A 73 -6.61 -2.25 23.71
CA ILE A 73 -5.82 -3.31 24.33
C ILE A 73 -4.66 -2.67 25.12
N GLY A 74 -4.96 -1.66 25.94
CA GLY A 74 -3.95 -0.90 26.66
C GLY A 74 -3.16 -1.69 27.71
N LYS A 75 -2.16 -1.04 28.33
CA LYS A 75 -1.36 -1.57 29.45
C LYS A 75 -2.28 -1.86 30.64
N GLY A 76 -2.64 -3.13 30.84
CA GLY A 76 -3.46 -3.61 31.94
C GLY A 76 -3.00 -5.01 32.39
N PRO A 77 -3.62 -5.62 33.42
CA PRO A 77 -3.31 -6.99 33.83
C PRO A 77 -3.33 -7.94 32.64
N LYS A 78 -2.32 -8.80 32.52
CA LYS A 78 -2.14 -9.70 31.36
C LYS A 78 -3.42 -10.48 31.01
N LEU A 79 -4.15 -10.98 32.00
CA LEU A 79 -5.38 -11.72 31.80
C LEU A 79 -6.50 -10.86 31.18
N PHE A 80 -6.64 -9.62 31.60
CA PHE A 80 -7.67 -8.70 31.07
C PHE A 80 -7.32 -8.23 29.64
N SER A 81 -6.05 -8.02 29.35
CA SER A 81 -5.61 -7.70 27.99
C SER A 81 -5.80 -8.87 27.03
N LEU A 82 -5.58 -10.12 27.50
CA LEU A 82 -5.86 -11.34 26.73
C LEU A 82 -7.36 -11.46 26.42
N PHE A 83 -8.22 -11.24 27.42
CA PHE A 83 -9.68 -11.28 27.23
C PHE A 83 -10.16 -10.25 26.20
N LYS A 84 -9.66 -9.00 26.29
CA LYS A 84 -9.95 -7.97 25.27
C LYS A 84 -9.48 -8.36 23.87
N ARG A 85 -8.30 -8.98 23.73
CA ARG A 85 -7.80 -9.50 22.44
C ARG A 85 -8.71 -10.56 21.86
N ILE A 86 -9.17 -11.50 22.69
CA ILE A 86 -10.08 -12.57 22.29
C ILE A 86 -11.42 -11.98 21.81
N ILE A 87 -12.02 -11.09 22.61
CA ILE A 87 -13.27 -10.42 22.21
C ILE A 87 -13.11 -9.65 20.91
N ASN A 88 -12.05 -8.84 20.82
CA ASN A 88 -11.80 -8.06 19.59
C ASN A 88 -11.63 -9.00 18.37
N ARG A 89 -10.93 -10.11 18.54
CA ARG A 89 -10.75 -11.11 17.49
C ARG A 89 -12.05 -11.77 17.07
N ILE A 90 -12.91 -12.12 18.04
CA ILE A 90 -14.23 -12.69 17.78
C ILE A 90 -15.10 -11.68 17.04
N LEU A 91 -15.18 -10.44 17.48
CA LEU A 91 -15.97 -9.39 16.85
C LEU A 91 -15.47 -9.08 15.43
N LEU A 92 -14.15 -9.03 15.25
CA LEU A 92 -13.54 -8.87 13.92
C LEU A 92 -13.94 -10.04 13.01
N GLN A 93 -13.88 -11.27 13.50
CA GLN A 93 -14.21 -12.46 12.73
C GLN A 93 -15.69 -12.56 12.41
N LEU A 94 -16.58 -12.20 13.36
CA LEU A 94 -18.04 -12.31 13.18
C LEU A 94 -18.62 -11.17 12.34
N ILE A 95 -18.20 -9.94 12.56
CA ILE A 95 -18.86 -8.77 11.97
C ILE A 95 -17.91 -7.71 11.42
N LEU A 96 -16.61 -8.00 11.31
CA LEU A 96 -15.56 -7.02 10.93
C LEU A 96 -15.55 -5.76 11.82
N TYR A 97 -15.82 -5.93 13.11
CA TYR A 97 -15.78 -4.82 14.06
C TYR A 97 -14.36 -4.25 14.20
N PRO A 98 -14.18 -2.92 14.25
CA PRO A 98 -15.21 -1.87 14.17
C PRO A 98 -15.54 -1.42 12.74
N ASP A 99 -14.89 -1.94 11.73
CA ASP A 99 -14.93 -1.41 10.34
C ASP A 99 -16.28 -1.60 9.64
N ILE A 100 -17.11 -2.52 10.12
CA ILE A 100 -18.49 -2.68 9.62
C ILE A 100 -19.29 -1.38 9.71
N GLU A 101 -18.98 -0.50 10.67
CA GLU A 101 -19.61 0.81 10.81
C GLU A 101 -19.47 1.68 9.56
N LEU A 102 -18.34 1.58 8.86
CA LEU A 102 -18.07 2.34 7.64
C LEU A 102 -19.12 2.09 6.56
N MET A 103 -19.68 0.87 6.49
CA MET A 103 -20.78 0.58 5.56
C MET A 103 -21.99 1.50 5.81
N LEU A 104 -22.36 1.70 7.08
CA LEU A 104 -23.49 2.56 7.46
C LEU A 104 -23.17 4.04 7.27
N MET A 105 -21.95 4.45 7.60
CA MET A 105 -21.47 5.83 7.47
C MET A 105 -21.46 6.25 6.00
N VAL A 106 -20.80 5.47 5.13
CA VAL A 106 -20.74 5.72 3.69
C VAL A 106 -22.15 5.74 3.06
N LYS A 107 -22.99 4.76 3.39
CA LYS A 107 -24.38 4.76 2.91
C LYS A 107 -25.11 6.06 3.26
N ARG A 108 -25.00 6.52 4.53
CA ARG A 108 -25.69 7.74 4.98
C ARG A 108 -25.15 8.98 4.29
N ALA A 109 -23.85 9.09 4.14
CA ALA A 109 -23.19 10.21 3.48
C ALA A 109 -23.58 10.29 1.99
N LEU A 110 -23.44 9.20 1.26
CA LEU A 110 -23.74 9.16 -0.17
C LEU A 110 -25.24 9.28 -0.50
N ARG A 111 -26.13 8.93 0.41
CA ARG A 111 -27.57 9.18 0.23
C ARG A 111 -27.92 10.67 0.21
N LYS A 112 -27.11 11.51 0.83
CA LYS A 112 -27.30 12.98 0.85
C LYS A 112 -26.65 13.65 -0.36
N GLU A 113 -25.79 12.93 -1.11
CA GLU A 113 -25.13 13.47 -2.30
C GLU A 113 -26.18 13.71 -3.40
N GLU A 114 -26.24 14.93 -3.93
CA GLU A 114 -27.19 15.32 -4.99
C GLU A 114 -26.52 15.38 -6.36
N GLY A 115 -25.19 15.40 -6.38
CA GLY A 115 -24.42 15.41 -7.60
C GLY A 115 -24.48 14.09 -8.38
N THR A 116 -24.34 14.19 -9.69
CA THR A 116 -24.08 13.07 -10.58
C THR A 116 -22.66 13.14 -11.10
N PHE A 117 -21.99 11.99 -11.13
CA PHE A 117 -20.58 11.88 -11.48
C PHE A 117 -20.40 10.99 -12.71
N ASP A 118 -19.30 11.22 -13.44
CA ASP A 118 -18.91 10.36 -14.55
C ASP A 118 -18.33 9.04 -14.02
N LEU A 119 -17.51 9.14 -12.98
CA LEU A 119 -16.81 8.01 -12.36
C LEU A 119 -16.95 8.04 -10.84
N LEU A 120 -17.24 6.87 -10.25
CA LEU A 120 -17.13 6.61 -8.82
C LEU A 120 -15.99 5.61 -8.60
N ILE A 121 -15.04 5.94 -7.73
CA ILE A 121 -13.97 5.04 -7.30
C ILE A 121 -14.11 4.84 -5.80
N SER A 122 -14.38 3.62 -5.35
CA SER A 122 -14.36 3.28 -3.93
C SER A 122 -13.09 2.50 -3.61
N VAL A 123 -12.33 2.93 -2.60
CA VAL A 123 -11.02 2.37 -2.27
C VAL A 123 -11.11 1.55 -0.99
N ALA A 124 -10.77 0.29 -1.05
CA ALA A 124 -10.59 -0.63 0.08
C ALA A 124 -9.11 -1.09 0.17
N VAL A 125 -8.62 -1.47 1.31
CA VAL A 125 -9.25 -1.91 2.57
C VAL A 125 -9.52 -0.69 3.46
N PRO A 126 -10.60 -0.68 4.26
CA PRO A 126 -11.53 -1.77 4.62
C PRO A 126 -12.68 -1.96 3.60
N HIS A 127 -13.08 -3.21 3.36
CA HIS A 127 -14.12 -3.57 2.39
C HIS A 127 -15.53 -3.05 2.68
N PRO A 128 -15.96 -2.80 3.93
CA PRO A 128 -17.23 -2.15 4.22
C PRO A 128 -17.46 -0.81 3.49
N ILE A 129 -16.42 -0.15 2.99
CA ILE A 129 -16.54 1.01 2.09
C ILE A 129 -17.32 0.61 0.83
N HIS A 130 -16.94 -0.48 0.15
CA HIS A 130 -17.66 -0.97 -1.03
C HIS A 130 -19.10 -1.34 -0.72
N TRP A 131 -19.35 -1.94 0.47
CA TRP A 131 -20.70 -2.30 0.90
C TRP A 131 -21.56 -1.06 1.17
N GLY A 132 -20.98 0.00 1.70
CA GLY A 132 -21.67 1.28 1.86
C GLY A 132 -22.05 1.92 0.53
N VAL A 133 -21.13 1.88 -0.44
CA VAL A 133 -21.34 2.37 -1.81
C VAL A 133 -22.47 1.59 -2.49
N VAL A 134 -22.40 0.26 -2.53
CA VAL A 134 -23.43 -0.56 -3.19
C VAL A 134 -24.79 -0.38 -2.53
N TRP A 135 -24.83 -0.14 -1.22
CA TRP A 135 -26.08 0.11 -0.51
C TRP A 135 -26.66 1.50 -0.75
N ALA A 136 -25.82 2.50 -1.00
CA ALA A 136 -26.25 3.86 -1.35
C ALA A 136 -26.73 3.95 -2.80
N ARG A 137 -26.09 3.23 -3.73
CA ARG A 137 -26.45 3.20 -5.16
C ARG A 137 -27.76 2.45 -5.38
N THR A 138 -28.73 3.12 -5.99
CA THR A 138 -30.02 2.54 -6.37
C THR A 138 -30.27 2.80 -7.86
N LYS A 139 -31.30 2.15 -8.44
CA LYS A 139 -31.70 2.43 -9.83
C LYS A 139 -32.06 3.91 -10.05
N ASN A 140 -32.69 4.54 -9.07
CA ASN A 140 -33.13 5.93 -9.13
C ASN A 140 -32.01 6.92 -8.74
N LYS A 141 -30.94 6.42 -8.12
CA LYS A 141 -29.77 7.22 -7.69
C LYS A 141 -28.49 6.43 -7.94
N PRO A 142 -28.02 6.39 -9.19
CA PRO A 142 -26.83 5.63 -9.55
C PRO A 142 -25.53 6.27 -9.06
N LEU A 143 -25.54 7.54 -8.59
CA LEU A 143 -24.42 8.36 -8.13
C LEU A 143 -23.41 8.67 -9.25
N ALA A 144 -23.03 7.70 -10.05
CA ALA A 144 -22.10 7.86 -11.16
C ALA A 144 -22.47 6.95 -12.33
N ALA A 145 -22.03 7.33 -13.54
CA ALA A 145 -22.21 6.53 -14.76
C ALA A 145 -21.49 5.18 -14.65
N LYS A 146 -20.26 5.20 -14.13
CA LYS A 146 -19.45 3.98 -13.88
C LYS A 146 -18.98 3.94 -12.44
N TRP A 147 -18.84 2.73 -11.90
CA TRP A 147 -18.26 2.47 -10.59
C TRP A 147 -17.12 1.48 -10.67
N VAL A 148 -15.96 1.89 -10.20
CA VAL A 148 -14.77 1.05 -10.00
C VAL A 148 -14.62 0.76 -8.51
N ALA A 149 -14.67 -0.52 -8.14
CA ALA A 149 -14.28 -0.98 -6.81
C ALA A 149 -12.77 -1.24 -6.81
N ASP A 150 -11.99 -0.35 -6.19
CA ASP A 150 -10.53 -0.46 -6.11
C ASP A 150 -10.14 -1.29 -4.89
N CYS A 151 -9.74 -2.53 -5.15
CA CYS A 151 -9.45 -3.55 -4.16
C CYS A 151 -7.96 -3.80 -4.05
N GLY A 152 -7.35 -3.35 -2.95
CA GLY A 152 -5.92 -3.62 -2.71
C GLY A 152 -5.60 -5.08 -2.42
N ASP A 153 -6.55 -5.77 -1.77
CA ASP A 153 -6.48 -7.18 -1.42
C ASP A 153 -7.85 -7.80 -1.65
N ALA A 154 -7.89 -9.09 -1.98
CA ALA A 154 -9.12 -9.84 -2.01
C ALA A 154 -9.72 -9.96 -0.60
N PHE A 155 -11.04 -10.10 -0.51
CA PHE A 155 -11.70 -10.17 0.78
C PHE A 155 -11.85 -11.60 1.31
N MET A 156 -12.51 -12.48 0.54
CA MET A 156 -12.80 -13.86 1.00
C MET A 156 -11.57 -14.78 0.92
N PHE A 157 -10.72 -14.60 -0.07
CA PHE A 157 -9.56 -15.45 -0.32
C PHE A 157 -8.24 -14.75 -0.02
N ALA A 158 -8.26 -13.79 0.94
CA ALA A 158 -7.04 -13.14 1.40
C ALA A 158 -6.18 -14.12 2.20
N ASN A 159 -4.97 -14.37 1.72
CA ASN A 159 -4.01 -15.30 2.34
C ASN A 159 -3.24 -14.69 3.53
N HIS A 160 -3.64 -13.48 3.99
CA HIS A 160 -2.90 -12.75 5.03
C HIS A 160 -3.45 -12.90 6.43
N ASP A 161 -4.63 -13.52 6.58
CA ASP A 161 -5.23 -13.74 7.90
C ASP A 161 -5.08 -15.21 8.32
N SER A 162 -4.74 -15.43 9.58
CA SER A 162 -4.65 -16.78 10.18
C SER A 162 -5.99 -17.51 10.21
N PHE A 163 -7.09 -16.82 9.99
CA PHE A 163 -8.44 -17.38 9.98
C PHE A 163 -9.19 -16.97 8.72
N ASN A 164 -9.78 -17.95 8.07
CA ASN A 164 -10.65 -17.70 6.93
C ASN A 164 -11.88 -16.88 7.33
N LYS A 165 -12.35 -16.01 6.44
CA LYS A 165 -13.61 -15.29 6.63
C LYS A 165 -14.78 -16.26 6.74
N LEU A 166 -15.77 -15.94 7.58
CA LEU A 166 -16.95 -16.78 7.74
C LEU A 166 -17.76 -16.81 6.43
N PHE A 167 -18.42 -17.94 6.20
CA PHE A 167 -19.08 -18.27 4.93
C PHE A 167 -20.07 -17.22 4.43
N TYR A 168 -20.74 -16.50 5.32
CA TYR A 168 -21.75 -15.50 4.93
C TYR A 168 -21.16 -14.22 4.37
N PHE A 169 -19.88 -13.92 4.63
CA PHE A 169 -19.22 -12.77 4.04
C PHE A 169 -19.08 -12.86 2.52
N LYS A 170 -19.13 -14.07 1.96
CA LYS A 170 -19.17 -14.26 0.50
C LYS A 170 -20.34 -13.53 -0.16
N TYR A 171 -21.46 -13.38 0.55
CA TYR A 171 -22.62 -12.67 0.01
C TYR A 171 -22.38 -11.17 -0.08
N PHE A 172 -21.65 -10.59 0.87
CA PHE A 172 -21.25 -9.18 0.82
C PHE A 172 -20.24 -8.91 -0.29
N GLU A 173 -19.24 -9.79 -0.47
CA GLU A 173 -18.29 -9.66 -1.57
C GLU A 173 -19.00 -9.79 -2.91
N LYS A 174 -19.78 -10.84 -3.11
CA LYS A 174 -20.57 -11.03 -4.34
C LYS A 174 -21.56 -9.89 -4.60
N TRP A 175 -22.08 -9.27 -3.55
CA TRP A 175 -23.01 -8.15 -3.69
C TRP A 175 -22.36 -6.94 -4.32
N PHE A 176 -21.22 -6.47 -3.83
CA PHE A 176 -20.54 -5.34 -4.45
C PHE A 176 -19.94 -5.70 -5.82
N CYS A 177 -19.35 -6.88 -5.98
CA CYS A 177 -18.80 -7.35 -7.24
C CYS A 177 -19.86 -7.38 -8.37
N ARG A 178 -21.10 -7.79 -8.07
CA ARG A 178 -22.19 -7.77 -9.07
C ARG A 178 -22.56 -6.37 -9.51
N LYS A 179 -22.47 -5.39 -8.61
CA LYS A 179 -22.95 -4.02 -8.84
C LYS A 179 -21.85 -3.06 -9.33
N ALA A 180 -20.59 -3.35 -9.04
CA ALA A 180 -19.47 -2.63 -9.62
C ALA A 180 -19.40 -2.89 -11.14
N ASP A 181 -19.05 -1.86 -11.91
CA ASP A 181 -18.78 -2.02 -13.33
C ASP A 181 -17.41 -2.66 -13.53
N TYR A 182 -16.42 -2.27 -12.73
CA TYR A 182 -15.06 -2.81 -12.73
C TYR A 182 -14.56 -3.05 -11.32
N ILE A 183 -13.65 -4.02 -11.20
CA ILE A 183 -12.93 -4.35 -9.96
C ILE A 183 -11.45 -4.14 -10.27
N ALA A 184 -10.86 -3.05 -9.77
CA ALA A 184 -9.45 -2.77 -9.96
C ALA A 184 -8.62 -3.48 -8.90
N ILE A 185 -7.58 -4.17 -9.34
CA ILE A 185 -6.61 -4.86 -8.47
C ILE A 185 -5.19 -4.44 -8.83
N PRO A 186 -4.22 -4.44 -7.89
CA PRO A 186 -2.87 -3.93 -8.16
C PRO A 186 -2.04 -4.84 -9.06
N LYS A 187 -2.36 -6.14 -9.15
CA LYS A 187 -1.70 -7.14 -10.02
C LYS A 187 -2.71 -8.13 -10.54
N ILE A 188 -2.66 -8.42 -11.83
CA ILE A 188 -3.61 -9.35 -12.48
C ILE A 188 -3.58 -10.76 -11.90
N MET A 189 -2.45 -11.21 -11.39
CA MET A 189 -2.30 -12.53 -10.76
C MET A 189 -3.17 -12.69 -9.51
N MET A 190 -3.57 -11.59 -8.85
CA MET A 190 -4.50 -11.62 -7.72
C MET A 190 -5.94 -11.93 -8.15
N LYS A 191 -6.23 -11.98 -9.44
CA LYS A 191 -7.55 -12.33 -9.99
C LYS A 191 -8.06 -13.68 -9.49
N GLU A 192 -7.17 -14.64 -9.29
CA GLU A 192 -7.52 -15.98 -8.80
C GLU A 192 -8.04 -15.95 -7.33
N ASN A 193 -7.81 -14.87 -6.60
CA ASN A 193 -8.34 -14.64 -5.26
C ASN A 193 -9.78 -14.08 -5.26
N TYR A 194 -10.44 -14.06 -6.41
CA TYR A 194 -11.83 -13.64 -6.57
C TYR A 194 -12.67 -14.76 -7.19
N TYR A 195 -13.99 -14.70 -7.02
CA TYR A 195 -14.90 -15.66 -7.63
C TYR A 195 -14.83 -15.58 -9.16
N PRO A 196 -14.69 -16.75 -9.86
CA PRO A 196 -14.55 -16.78 -11.32
C PRO A 196 -15.66 -16.05 -12.07
N GLU A 197 -16.88 -16.01 -11.51
CA GLU A 197 -18.03 -15.31 -12.11
C GLU A 197 -17.79 -13.79 -12.29
N PHE A 198 -16.80 -13.19 -11.60
CA PHE A 198 -16.47 -11.77 -11.71
C PHE A 198 -15.16 -11.49 -12.43
N HIS A 199 -14.45 -12.50 -12.88
CA HIS A 199 -13.15 -12.35 -13.54
C HIS A 199 -13.20 -11.45 -14.79
N HIS A 200 -14.34 -11.36 -15.45
CA HIS A 200 -14.55 -10.49 -16.63
C HIS A 200 -14.62 -9.00 -16.28
N LYS A 201 -14.80 -8.64 -15.01
CA LYS A 201 -14.81 -7.24 -14.51
C LYS A 201 -13.47 -6.83 -13.91
N ILE A 202 -12.55 -7.77 -13.71
CA ILE A 202 -11.28 -7.51 -13.04
C ILE A 202 -10.29 -6.89 -14.01
N ILE A 203 -9.71 -5.78 -13.60
CA ILE A 203 -8.69 -5.04 -14.33
C ILE A 203 -7.48 -4.78 -13.44
N GLU A 204 -6.29 -4.77 -14.02
CA GLU A 204 -5.08 -4.39 -13.30
C GLU A 204 -4.92 -2.87 -13.34
N ILE A 205 -4.94 -2.23 -12.17
CA ILE A 205 -4.53 -0.84 -12.00
C ILE A 205 -3.55 -0.79 -10.83
N PRO A 206 -2.25 -0.63 -11.09
CA PRO A 206 -1.23 -0.69 -10.06
C PRO A 206 -1.26 0.50 -9.11
N GLN A 207 -0.48 0.45 -8.04
CA GLN A 207 -0.24 1.60 -7.17
C GLN A 207 0.48 2.69 -7.96
N GLY A 208 -0.06 3.92 -7.92
CA GLY A 208 0.57 5.08 -8.52
C GLY A 208 1.52 5.80 -7.56
N PHE A 209 2.58 6.38 -8.12
CA PHE A 209 3.57 7.19 -7.41
C PHE A 209 3.90 8.43 -8.22
N LYS A 210 4.08 9.57 -7.54
CA LYS A 210 4.60 10.77 -8.16
C LYS A 210 6.13 10.67 -8.25
N PHE A 211 6.65 10.52 -9.47
CA PHE A 211 8.07 10.30 -9.69
C PHE A 211 8.88 11.59 -9.58
N ASP A 212 8.31 12.72 -9.98
CA ASP A 212 8.99 14.02 -9.99
C ASP A 212 9.25 14.60 -8.58
N GLU A 213 8.58 14.06 -7.55
CA GLU A 213 8.82 14.44 -6.16
C GLU A 213 10.10 13.83 -5.56
N VAL A 214 10.73 12.90 -6.29
CA VAL A 214 11.95 12.23 -5.82
C VAL A 214 13.18 13.00 -6.23
N GLU A 215 13.66 13.87 -5.34
CA GLU A 215 14.98 14.50 -5.50
C GLU A 215 16.08 13.46 -5.29
N LYS A 216 16.78 13.11 -6.36
CA LYS A 216 17.97 12.26 -6.29
C LYS A 216 19.19 13.11 -5.96
N LYS A 217 20.02 12.65 -5.01
CA LYS A 217 21.40 13.18 -4.92
C LYS A 217 22.22 12.61 -6.07
N ASN A 218 23.16 13.38 -6.57
CA ASN A 218 24.15 12.87 -7.53
C ASN A 218 24.94 11.75 -6.85
N TYR A 219 24.91 10.57 -7.47
CA TYR A 219 25.69 9.45 -6.99
C TYR A 219 27.17 9.62 -7.35
N SER A 220 28.02 9.38 -6.38
CA SER A 220 29.44 9.10 -6.57
C SER A 220 29.78 7.80 -5.86
N LYS A 221 30.66 6.99 -6.44
CA LYS A 221 31.09 5.73 -5.82
C LYS A 221 31.67 6.01 -4.43
N ASN A 222 31.18 5.24 -3.45
CA ASN A 222 31.66 5.36 -2.07
C ASN A 222 33.09 4.78 -1.94
N GLU A 223 33.93 5.32 -1.07
CA GLU A 223 35.27 4.79 -0.77
C GLU A 223 35.18 3.35 -0.21
N ILE A 224 34.20 3.11 0.61
CA ILE A 224 33.87 1.79 1.15
C ILE A 224 32.48 1.42 0.60
N THR A 225 32.37 0.24 -0.01
CA THR A 225 31.11 -0.24 -0.57
C THR A 225 29.97 -0.12 0.46
N THR A 226 29.03 0.78 0.17
CA THR A 226 27.94 1.15 1.07
C THR A 226 26.61 0.81 0.44
N PHE A 227 25.83 0.00 1.11
CA PHE A 227 24.54 -0.46 0.61
C PHE A 227 23.49 -0.45 1.69
N ALA A 228 22.20 -0.48 1.28
CA ALA A 228 21.14 -0.29 2.24
C ALA A 228 19.94 -1.22 2.02
N PHE A 229 19.24 -1.45 3.13
CA PHE A 229 17.89 -2.02 3.19
C PHE A 229 16.99 -1.05 3.95
N ALA A 230 15.76 -0.85 3.48
CA ALA A 230 14.76 -0.10 4.21
C ALA A 230 13.46 -0.91 4.33
N GLY A 231 12.94 -1.09 5.53
CA GLY A 231 11.67 -1.77 5.77
C GLY A 231 11.66 -2.66 7.00
N THR A 232 10.60 -3.43 7.14
CA THR A 232 10.38 -4.33 8.28
C THR A 232 10.88 -5.72 7.96
N PHE A 233 11.65 -6.30 8.87
CA PHE A 233 11.98 -7.72 8.85
C PHE A 233 10.89 -8.55 9.53
N ILE A 234 10.66 -9.73 8.99
CA ILE A 234 9.68 -10.69 9.50
C ILE A 234 10.38 -12.06 9.50
N ARG A 235 10.50 -12.69 10.66
CA ARG A 235 11.27 -13.93 10.85
C ARG A 235 10.89 -15.06 9.87
N THR A 236 9.63 -15.14 9.48
CA THR A 236 9.11 -16.19 8.60
C THR A 236 9.17 -15.85 7.11
N THR A 237 9.19 -14.57 6.75
CA THR A 237 8.95 -14.14 5.36
C THR A 237 9.94 -13.13 4.82
N ARG A 238 10.63 -12.39 5.68
CA ARG A 238 11.68 -11.41 5.34
C ARG A 238 12.82 -11.49 6.33
N ASN A 239 13.42 -12.67 6.39
CA ASN A 239 14.50 -12.95 7.33
C ASN A 239 15.85 -12.48 6.75
N PRO A 240 16.57 -11.54 7.40
CA PRO A 240 17.86 -11.08 6.93
C PRO A 240 19.01 -12.05 7.26
N SER A 241 18.76 -13.09 8.08
CA SER A 241 19.82 -13.95 8.62
C SER A 241 20.70 -14.57 7.53
N PRO A 242 20.19 -15.13 6.41
CA PRO A 242 21.05 -15.72 5.39
C PRO A 242 22.07 -14.72 4.81
N LEU A 243 21.64 -13.46 4.56
CA LEU A 243 22.54 -12.42 4.13
C LEU A 243 23.55 -12.05 5.22
N LEU A 244 23.08 -11.87 6.45
CA LEU A 244 23.94 -11.44 7.56
C LEU A 244 24.94 -12.52 7.95
N ASP A 245 24.59 -13.79 7.89
CA ASP A 245 25.51 -14.93 8.11
C ASP A 245 26.64 -14.90 7.10
N PHE A 246 26.35 -14.65 5.82
CA PHE A 246 27.37 -14.48 4.80
C PHE A 246 28.22 -13.24 5.03
N LEU A 247 27.61 -12.08 5.34
CA LEU A 247 28.36 -10.83 5.57
C LEU A 247 29.32 -10.92 6.76
N VAL A 248 29.05 -11.76 7.76
CA VAL A 248 29.98 -12.02 8.88
C VAL A 248 31.27 -12.67 8.40
N THR A 249 31.26 -13.44 7.30
CA THR A 249 32.44 -14.09 6.74
C THR A 249 33.32 -13.17 5.87
N ILE A 250 32.83 -11.98 5.54
CA ILE A 250 33.52 -11.02 4.65
C ILE A 250 34.49 -10.17 5.47
N GLU A 251 35.77 -10.27 5.14
CA GLU A 251 36.84 -9.49 5.79
C GLU A 251 36.93 -8.08 5.23
N GLU A 252 36.72 -7.90 3.92
CA GLU A 252 36.80 -6.62 3.24
C GLU A 252 35.88 -5.56 3.87
N PRO A 253 36.26 -4.28 3.82
CA PRO A 253 35.45 -3.24 4.40
C PRO A 253 34.18 -2.98 3.56
N PHE A 254 33.05 -2.95 4.23
CA PHE A 254 31.77 -2.55 3.68
C PHE A 254 30.92 -1.84 4.74
N LYS A 255 29.84 -1.19 4.32
CA LYS A 255 28.86 -0.57 5.22
C LYS A 255 27.44 -0.96 4.80
N PHE A 256 26.77 -1.74 5.64
CA PHE A 256 25.37 -2.09 5.46
C PHE A 256 24.48 -1.21 6.34
N ILE A 257 23.68 -0.34 5.73
CA ILE A 257 22.78 0.58 6.42
C ILE A 257 21.36 0.02 6.37
N VAL A 258 20.75 -0.15 7.54
CA VAL A 258 19.41 -0.74 7.66
C VAL A 258 18.47 0.26 8.30
N TYR A 259 17.47 0.74 7.55
CA TYR A 259 16.39 1.58 8.05
C TYR A 259 15.20 0.71 8.47
N THR A 260 14.99 0.52 9.78
CA THR A 260 13.95 -0.38 10.29
C THR A 260 13.49 0.00 11.69
N GLU A 261 12.21 -0.34 12.00
CA GLU A 261 11.71 -0.34 13.38
C GLU A 261 11.91 -1.69 14.07
N THR A 262 12.13 -2.77 13.30
CA THR A 262 12.33 -4.13 13.84
C THR A 262 13.81 -4.45 13.92
N GLN A 263 14.40 -4.39 15.12
CA GLN A 263 15.83 -4.55 15.33
C GLN A 263 16.21 -5.94 15.86
N ASP A 264 15.25 -6.71 16.38
CA ASP A 264 15.49 -7.96 17.10
C ASP A 264 16.33 -8.98 16.30
N LEU A 265 16.13 -9.05 14.98
CA LEU A 265 16.87 -9.94 14.09
C LEU A 265 18.28 -9.42 13.73
N LEU A 266 18.57 -8.15 14.00
CA LEU A 266 19.83 -7.50 13.67
C LEU A 266 20.81 -7.46 14.85
N LEU A 267 20.31 -7.38 16.09
CA LEU A 267 21.13 -7.20 17.29
C LEU A 267 22.24 -8.25 17.43
N PRO A 268 22.00 -9.57 17.21
CA PRO A 268 23.06 -10.58 17.29
C PRO A 268 24.17 -10.39 16.25
N TYR A 269 23.83 -9.81 15.11
CA TYR A 269 24.79 -9.53 14.03
C TYR A 269 25.52 -8.20 14.22
N LYS A 270 24.91 -7.24 14.92
CA LYS A 270 25.55 -5.97 15.25
C LYS A 270 26.79 -6.18 16.12
N GLU A 271 26.75 -7.14 17.03
CA GLU A 271 27.91 -7.52 17.84
C GLU A 271 29.06 -8.10 17.01
N LYS A 272 28.73 -8.91 15.98
CA LYS A 272 29.72 -9.55 15.09
C LYS A 272 30.30 -8.62 14.04
N LEU A 273 29.44 -7.79 13.43
CA LEU A 273 29.78 -6.92 12.32
C LEU A 273 30.31 -5.54 12.74
N GLY A 274 30.10 -5.16 14.01
CA GLY A 274 30.55 -3.87 14.52
C GLY A 274 30.06 -2.70 13.66
N ASP A 275 31.00 -1.85 13.21
CA ASP A 275 30.71 -0.66 12.41
C ASP A 275 30.30 -0.98 10.95
N LYS A 276 30.51 -2.22 10.47
CA LYS A 276 30.03 -2.65 9.16
C LYS A 276 28.48 -2.68 9.08
N LEU A 277 27.77 -2.87 10.20
CA LEU A 277 26.30 -2.84 10.25
C LEU A 277 25.80 -1.58 10.97
N VAL A 278 25.10 -0.71 10.26
CA VAL A 278 24.51 0.53 10.81
C VAL A 278 23.00 0.41 10.83
N ILE A 279 22.41 0.42 12.02
CA ILE A 279 20.96 0.33 12.20
C ILE A 279 20.42 1.75 12.43
N LYS A 280 19.51 2.19 11.58
CA LYS A 280 18.84 3.49 11.64
C LYS A 280 17.34 3.31 11.86
N LYS A 281 16.71 4.29 12.52
CA LYS A 281 15.25 4.37 12.62
C LYS A 281 14.63 4.73 11.28
N TYR A 282 13.33 4.51 11.18
CA TYR A 282 12.53 4.96 10.05
C TYR A 282 12.60 6.49 9.89
N ILE A 283 12.72 6.93 8.64
CA ILE A 283 12.67 8.35 8.26
C ILE A 283 11.61 8.55 7.19
N PRO A 284 11.11 9.79 6.98
CA PRO A 284 10.13 10.08 5.95
C PRO A 284 10.56 9.61 4.55
N ARG A 285 9.61 9.17 3.73
CA ARG A 285 9.86 8.54 2.43
C ARG A 285 10.77 9.38 1.52
N ILE A 286 10.55 10.69 1.42
CA ILE A 286 11.34 11.58 0.54
C ILE A 286 12.80 11.64 1.00
N GLU A 287 13.02 11.79 2.31
CA GLU A 287 14.38 11.76 2.90
C GLU A 287 15.04 10.41 2.69
N LEU A 288 14.29 9.32 2.88
CA LEU A 288 14.79 7.97 2.68
C LEU A 288 15.27 7.77 1.24
N LEU A 289 14.49 8.15 0.24
CA LEU A 289 14.86 8.01 -1.17
C LEU A 289 16.09 8.84 -1.52
N LYS A 290 16.23 10.03 -0.94
CA LYS A 290 17.42 10.87 -1.06
C LYS A 290 18.66 10.21 -0.47
N GLU A 291 18.56 9.60 0.69
CA GLU A 291 19.65 8.83 1.31
C GLU A 291 19.97 7.57 0.49
N LEU A 292 18.96 6.79 0.10
CA LEU A 292 19.14 5.57 -0.68
C LEU A 292 19.78 5.83 -2.05
N SER A 293 19.57 7.00 -2.66
CA SER A 293 20.17 7.36 -3.95
C SER A 293 21.70 7.53 -3.89
N THR A 294 22.29 7.63 -2.70
CA THR A 294 23.74 7.73 -2.48
C THR A 294 24.41 6.38 -2.23
N MET A 295 23.68 5.31 -2.14
CA MET A 295 24.22 3.97 -1.89
C MET A 295 24.80 3.37 -3.16
N ASP A 296 25.76 2.46 -3.03
CA ASP A 296 26.32 1.75 -4.18
C ASP A 296 25.28 0.77 -4.75
N PHE A 297 24.53 0.08 -3.87
CA PHE A 297 23.39 -0.74 -4.25
C PHE A 297 22.36 -0.86 -3.11
N LEU A 298 21.19 -1.40 -3.41
CA LEU A 298 20.12 -1.61 -2.45
C LEU A 298 19.79 -3.10 -2.35
N VAL A 299 19.37 -3.53 -1.16
CA VAL A 299 18.97 -4.92 -0.89
C VAL A 299 17.47 -5.02 -0.78
N ASN A 300 16.87 -5.91 -1.56
CA ASN A 300 15.47 -6.28 -1.46
C ASN A 300 15.34 -7.74 -1.05
N ILE A 301 14.70 -7.98 0.09
CA ILE A 301 14.29 -9.30 0.55
C ILE A 301 12.80 -9.42 0.30
N SER A 302 12.40 -10.28 -0.63
CA SER A 302 11.01 -10.47 -1.06
C SER A 302 10.47 -11.79 -0.54
N TYR A 303 9.23 -11.77 -0.07
CA TYR A 303 8.54 -13.00 0.36
C TYR A 303 7.88 -13.72 -0.81
N ASP A 304 7.25 -12.96 -1.69
CA ASP A 304 6.50 -13.50 -2.81
C ASP A 304 6.46 -12.45 -3.94
N PRO A 305 7.35 -12.58 -4.92
CA PRO A 305 7.38 -11.66 -6.06
C PRO A 305 6.15 -11.79 -6.96
N VAL A 306 5.40 -12.88 -6.84
CA VAL A 306 4.25 -13.19 -7.71
C VAL A 306 2.98 -12.48 -7.22
N HIS A 307 2.69 -12.52 -5.93
CA HIS A 307 1.42 -12.05 -5.37
C HIS A 307 1.47 -10.66 -4.72
N GLN A 308 2.64 -10.15 -4.36
CA GLN A 308 2.75 -8.80 -3.78
C GLN A 308 3.25 -7.78 -4.80
N ALA A 309 2.54 -6.63 -4.90
CA ALA A 309 3.07 -5.45 -5.59
C ALA A 309 4.06 -4.76 -4.64
N PRO A 310 5.35 -4.83 -4.87
CA PRO A 310 6.32 -4.27 -3.94
C PRO A 310 6.42 -2.76 -4.15
N SER A 311 5.60 -1.99 -3.46
CA SER A 311 5.71 -0.51 -3.44
C SER A 311 7.15 -0.07 -3.11
N LYS A 312 7.80 -0.79 -2.21
CA LYS A 312 9.19 -0.61 -1.83
C LYS A 312 10.18 -0.80 -3.00
N LEU A 313 9.93 -1.79 -3.86
CA LEU A 313 10.80 -2.04 -5.00
C LEU A 313 10.73 -0.89 -6.02
N ILE A 314 9.55 -0.30 -6.18
CA ILE A 314 9.38 0.90 -7.00
C ILE A 314 10.19 2.06 -6.43
N ASP A 315 10.13 2.28 -5.12
CA ASP A 315 10.93 3.28 -4.44
C ASP A 315 12.44 3.08 -4.70
N TYR A 316 12.90 1.83 -4.67
CA TYR A 316 14.29 1.51 -4.97
C TYR A 316 14.66 1.81 -6.43
N TYR A 317 13.82 1.44 -7.39
CA TYR A 317 14.03 1.79 -8.81
C TYR A 317 14.07 3.29 -9.02
N LEU A 318 13.25 4.06 -8.28
CA LEU A 318 13.27 5.52 -8.34
C LEU A 318 14.59 6.13 -7.90
N THR A 319 15.38 5.46 -7.06
CA THR A 319 16.72 5.93 -6.69
C THR A 319 17.74 5.83 -7.81
N GLY A 320 17.48 4.97 -8.80
CA GLY A 320 18.42 4.65 -9.90
C GLY A 320 19.61 3.80 -9.44
N ARG A 321 19.55 3.18 -8.26
CA ARG A 321 20.63 2.32 -7.76
C ARG A 321 20.39 0.86 -8.16
N PRO A 322 21.49 0.08 -8.39
CA PRO A 322 21.38 -1.36 -8.57
C PRO A 322 20.65 -2.01 -7.39
N ILE A 323 19.86 -3.04 -7.66
CA ILE A 323 19.07 -3.71 -6.63
C ILE A 323 19.46 -5.19 -6.60
N LEU A 324 20.02 -5.62 -5.47
CA LEU A 324 20.19 -7.02 -5.14
C LEU A 324 18.87 -7.54 -4.57
N SER A 325 18.13 -8.33 -5.34
CA SER A 325 16.89 -8.96 -4.88
C SER A 325 17.10 -10.43 -4.61
N SER A 326 16.59 -10.91 -3.49
CA SER A 326 16.64 -12.32 -3.12
C SER A 326 15.37 -12.73 -2.40
N LEU A 327 15.03 -14.02 -2.51
CA LEU A 327 14.00 -14.65 -1.67
C LEU A 327 14.56 -14.89 -0.27
N THR A 328 13.71 -14.97 0.74
CA THR A 328 14.10 -15.07 2.16
C THR A 328 15.07 -16.21 2.46
N ASN A 329 14.95 -17.33 1.77
CA ASN A 329 15.75 -18.54 2.01
C ASN A 329 16.71 -18.86 0.86
N GLU A 330 16.90 -17.96 -0.10
CA GLU A 330 17.71 -18.17 -1.30
C GLU A 330 18.63 -16.95 -1.48
N PHE A 331 19.75 -16.94 -0.77
CA PHE A 331 20.83 -15.98 -0.99
C PHE A 331 21.97 -16.67 -1.71
N ASP A 332 22.22 -16.24 -2.92
CA ASP A 332 23.43 -16.63 -3.67
C ASP A 332 24.61 -15.80 -3.18
N ASN A 333 25.51 -16.44 -2.45
CA ASN A 333 26.67 -15.80 -1.87
C ASN A 333 27.64 -15.26 -2.94
N GLU A 334 27.69 -15.89 -4.12
CA GLU A 334 28.53 -15.44 -5.24
C GLU A 334 27.99 -14.12 -5.79
N ILE A 335 26.67 -14.00 -5.93
CA ILE A 335 26.01 -12.74 -6.37
C ILE A 335 26.24 -11.64 -5.32
N VAL A 336 26.09 -11.94 -4.03
CA VAL A 336 26.36 -10.96 -2.97
C VAL A 336 27.81 -10.50 -3.01
N ALA A 337 28.77 -11.44 -3.17
CA ALA A 337 30.18 -11.13 -3.29
C ALA A 337 30.50 -10.27 -4.54
N ALA A 338 29.83 -10.54 -5.67
CA ALA A 338 29.96 -9.74 -6.89
C ALA A 338 29.48 -8.29 -6.64
N PHE A 339 28.33 -8.10 -6.00
CA PHE A 339 27.81 -6.77 -5.65
C PHE A 339 28.75 -6.01 -4.71
N LEU A 340 29.35 -6.66 -3.74
CA LEU A 340 30.32 -6.05 -2.83
C LEU A 340 31.59 -5.57 -3.60
N LYS A 341 31.95 -6.23 -4.69
CA LYS A 341 33.07 -5.85 -5.58
C LYS A 341 32.67 -4.83 -6.65
N GLY A 342 31.38 -4.45 -6.72
CA GLY A 342 30.86 -3.47 -7.70
C GLY A 342 30.44 -4.08 -9.03
N ASP A 343 30.31 -5.39 -9.13
CA ASP A 343 29.67 -6.05 -10.27
C ASP A 343 28.16 -6.19 -10.03
N TYR A 344 27.41 -5.41 -10.79
CA TYR A 344 25.94 -5.35 -10.72
C TYR A 344 25.25 -6.00 -11.93
N SER A 345 25.93 -6.88 -12.64
CA SER A 345 25.39 -7.57 -13.83
C SER A 345 24.12 -8.38 -13.53
N GLN A 346 23.99 -8.85 -12.28
CA GLN A 346 22.82 -9.58 -11.78
C GLN A 346 21.79 -8.68 -11.04
N ALA A 347 21.88 -7.36 -11.22
CA ALA A 347 20.93 -6.44 -10.62
C ALA A 347 19.50 -6.69 -11.17
N SER A 348 18.52 -6.61 -10.29
CA SER A 348 17.11 -6.72 -10.69
C SER A 348 16.73 -5.60 -11.65
N VAL A 349 16.16 -5.97 -12.78
CA VAL A 349 15.60 -5.05 -13.78
C VAL A 349 14.09 -5.06 -13.71
N TYR A 350 13.47 -3.92 -13.94
CA TYR A 350 12.03 -3.80 -14.06
C TYR A 350 11.67 -3.18 -15.42
N ASP A 351 11.07 -3.97 -16.30
CA ASP A 351 10.91 -3.62 -17.71
C ASP A 351 9.96 -2.44 -17.98
N ASN A 352 9.07 -2.13 -17.07
CA ASN A 352 8.09 -1.05 -17.27
C ASN A 352 7.73 -0.34 -15.95
N ILE A 353 8.67 0.48 -15.46
CA ILE A 353 8.43 1.28 -14.25
C ILE A 353 7.38 2.37 -14.49
N ASP A 354 7.24 2.86 -15.73
CA ASP A 354 6.31 3.95 -16.07
C ASP A 354 4.85 3.60 -15.81
N LYS A 355 4.49 2.32 -15.77
CA LYS A 355 3.13 1.90 -15.39
C LYS A 355 2.74 2.33 -13.98
N PHE A 356 3.71 2.61 -13.11
CA PHE A 356 3.49 3.08 -11.74
C PHE A 356 3.51 4.60 -11.60
N LYS A 357 3.78 5.35 -12.67
CA LYS A 357 3.58 6.81 -12.65
C LYS A 357 2.12 7.11 -12.38
N ILE A 358 1.87 8.01 -11.41
CA ILE A 358 0.49 8.34 -11.02
C ILE A 358 -0.33 8.88 -12.20
N GLU A 359 0.30 9.57 -13.12
CA GLU A 359 -0.31 10.09 -14.35
C GLU A 359 -0.83 8.95 -15.23
N ASN A 360 -0.08 7.86 -15.35
CA ASN A 360 -0.49 6.68 -16.11
C ASN A 360 -1.57 5.87 -15.38
N VAL A 361 -1.50 5.81 -14.06
CA VAL A 361 -2.50 5.14 -13.21
C VAL A 361 -3.85 5.87 -13.30
N THR A 362 -3.86 7.20 -13.18
CA THR A 362 -5.10 7.99 -13.33
C THR A 362 -5.69 7.85 -14.73
N LYS A 363 -4.84 7.86 -15.76
CA LYS A 363 -5.28 7.63 -17.15
C LYS A 363 -6.01 6.29 -17.31
N GLN A 364 -5.52 5.21 -16.67
CA GLN A 364 -6.20 3.92 -16.72
C GLN A 364 -7.62 3.98 -16.12
N PHE A 365 -7.83 4.70 -15.00
CA PHE A 365 -9.17 4.92 -14.46
C PHE A 365 -10.07 5.71 -15.43
N LEU A 366 -9.52 6.73 -16.10
CA LEU A 366 -10.28 7.60 -17.00
C LEU A 366 -10.71 6.88 -18.26
N THR A 367 -9.88 5.99 -18.82
CA THR A 367 -10.26 5.19 -20.02
C THR A 367 -11.47 4.26 -19.78
N LEU A 368 -11.89 4.05 -18.53
CA LEU A 368 -13.07 3.24 -18.21
C LEU A 368 -14.40 3.99 -18.43
N ILE A 369 -14.34 5.29 -18.69
CA ILE A 369 -15.51 6.17 -18.88
C ILE A 369 -15.51 6.88 -20.25
N ASP A 370 -14.47 6.66 -21.05
CA ASP A 370 -14.43 7.06 -22.46
C ASP A 370 -15.07 5.95 -23.31
#